data_e82baf8eb558263f22bdf3ead173e43f
#
_entry.id   e82baf8eb558263f22bdf3ead173e43f
#
_cell.length_a   1.000
_cell.length_b   1.000
_cell.length_c   1.000
_cell.angle_alpha   90.00
_cell.angle_beta   90.00
_cell.angle_gamma   90.00
#
_symmetry.space_group_name_H-M   'P 1'
#
loop_
_entity.id
_entity.type
_entity.pdbx_description
1 polymer ?
#
loop_
_entity_poly.entity_id
_entity_poly.type
_entity_poly.pdbx_seq_one_letter_code
_entity_poly.pdbx_strand_id
1 'polypeptide(L)'
;MKRIFLFVIVTIATFISSQYSLCYAKVVTGAESMSVYLPMLEGKRVGLVVNQTAVVTRPSDGVLVPLPDTLLSRGVNVRCIMAPEHGYKGTAEAGAHISNGKDISTGLTIYSLYGNTKKPKAEWLQDLDVIIFDIQDVGCRFYTYLSTLFYVMQAASEQHVELIVLDRPNPKDVVDGPTLDMRFSSFVGIIPIPLLHGCTLGELARIMVELDWLKEKRQPGKDEPQLNFTVIPCAGWKHGQPYSLPIGPSKNLQNDHAIALYPSLCLFEGSEVSVGRGTDHPFEMFGKHDLRKEEAPKGFSLRYYLQYQKENGWGWISRAKFFNQLAGSDQLYNQLKAGMNEEQIRATWQKDLEHFRAIRKKFAIYPIE
;
A
#
# COMPACT_ATOMS: atom_id res chain seq x y z
N MET A 1 42.16 55.19 -47.96
CA MET A 1 42.14 53.85 -47.27
C MET A 1 41.15 53.99 -46.10
N LYS A 2 39.95 53.44 -46.34
CA LYS A 2 38.90 53.48 -45.28
C LYS A 2 38.90 52.13 -44.59
N ARG A 3 39.20 52.09 -43.27
CA ARG A 3 39.11 50.88 -42.45
C ARG A 3 37.68 50.74 -41.99
N ILE A 4 37.01 49.66 -42.41
CA ILE A 4 35.72 49.23 -41.97
C ILE A 4 35.92 48.43 -40.68
N PHE A 5 35.41 48.97 -39.54
CA PHE A 5 35.30 48.22 -38.28
C PHE A 5 34.03 47.36 -38.32
N LEU A 6 34.19 46.03 -38.35
CA LEU A 6 33.11 45.10 -38.23
C LEU A 6 32.86 44.83 -36.75
N PHE A 7 31.73 45.34 -36.23
CA PHE A 7 31.27 45.02 -34.89
C PHE A 7 30.56 43.65 -34.94
N VAL A 8 31.17 42.64 -34.33
CA VAL A 8 30.53 41.35 -34.07
C VAL A 8 29.77 41.47 -32.76
N ILE A 9 28.45 41.57 -32.84
CA ILE A 9 27.57 41.50 -31.68
C ILE A 9 27.41 40.02 -31.36
N VAL A 10 28.09 39.52 -30.32
CA VAL A 10 27.86 38.22 -29.74
C VAL A 10 26.66 38.32 -28.82
N THR A 11 25.52 37.89 -29.32
CA THR A 11 24.30 37.73 -28.49
C THR A 11 24.44 36.49 -27.65
N ILE A 12 24.81 36.67 -26.38
CA ILE A 12 24.76 35.56 -25.37
C ILE A 12 23.27 35.38 -25.02
N ALA A 13 22.66 34.38 -25.67
CA ALA A 13 21.35 33.90 -25.24
C ALA A 13 21.57 33.09 -23.93
N THR A 14 21.40 33.73 -22.82
CA THR A 14 21.28 33.05 -21.52
C THR A 14 19.98 32.27 -21.54
N PHE A 15 20.08 30.97 -21.76
CA PHE A 15 19.01 30.03 -21.46
C PHE A 15 18.79 30.05 -19.95
N ILE A 16 17.88 30.88 -19.48
CA ILE A 16 17.30 30.73 -18.14
C ILE A 16 16.41 29.46 -18.24
N SER A 17 16.95 28.33 -17.87
CA SER A 17 16.15 27.16 -17.56
C SER A 17 15.36 27.50 -16.29
N SER A 18 14.19 28.09 -16.49
CA SER A 18 13.21 28.22 -15.43
C SER A 18 12.85 26.81 -14.96
N GLN A 19 13.50 26.36 -13.91
CA GLN A 19 13.03 25.20 -13.17
C GLN A 19 11.72 25.62 -12.51
N TYR A 20 10.61 25.36 -13.20
CA TYR A 20 9.32 25.38 -12.55
C TYR A 20 9.33 24.22 -11.54
N SER A 21 9.73 24.49 -10.30
CA SER A 21 9.37 23.63 -9.18
C SER A 21 7.85 23.58 -9.17
N LEU A 22 7.29 22.46 -9.57
CA LEU A 22 5.87 22.17 -9.37
C LEU A 22 5.63 22.25 -7.87
N CYS A 23 5.12 23.38 -7.40
CA CYS A 23 4.73 23.56 -6.01
C CYS A 23 3.40 22.80 -5.84
N TYR A 24 3.49 21.55 -5.44
CA TYR A 24 2.29 20.80 -5.06
C TYR A 24 1.73 21.39 -3.76
N ALA A 25 0.40 21.50 -3.68
CA ALA A 25 -0.26 21.82 -2.42
C ALA A 25 0.15 20.79 -1.35
N LYS A 26 0.24 21.24 -0.09
CA LYS A 26 0.49 20.32 1.02
C LYS A 26 -0.61 19.27 1.05
N VAL A 27 -0.22 18.01 1.04
CA VAL A 27 -1.17 16.89 1.17
C VAL A 27 -1.70 16.86 2.60
N VAL A 28 -3.00 16.81 2.73
CA VAL A 28 -3.73 16.59 3.99
C VAL A 28 -4.36 15.21 3.90
N THR A 29 -3.95 14.29 4.74
CA THR A 29 -4.48 12.91 4.74
C THR A 29 -5.91 12.87 5.25
N GLY A 30 -6.65 11.78 4.99
CA GLY A 30 -7.98 11.58 5.57
C GLY A 30 -7.97 11.69 7.08
N ALA A 31 -6.91 11.21 7.75
CA ALA A 31 -6.73 11.31 9.20
C ALA A 31 -6.61 12.78 9.70
N GLU A 32 -6.03 13.66 8.91
CA GLU A 32 -5.90 15.08 9.24
C GLU A 32 -7.19 15.87 8.98
N SER A 33 -8.13 15.33 8.19
CA SER A 33 -9.44 15.95 7.88
C SER A 33 -10.45 15.79 9.03
N MET A 34 -10.02 16.05 10.27
CA MET A 34 -10.80 15.81 11.49
C MET A 34 -12.14 16.54 11.53
N SER A 35 -12.23 17.75 10.98
CA SER A 35 -13.49 18.51 10.91
C SER A 35 -14.59 17.78 10.12
N VAL A 36 -14.21 16.84 9.25
CA VAL A 36 -15.16 16.05 8.44
C VAL A 36 -15.68 14.86 9.23
N TYR A 37 -14.78 14.07 9.85
CA TYR A 37 -15.20 12.80 10.44
C TYR A 37 -15.44 12.84 11.96
N LEU A 38 -14.90 13.80 12.73
CA LEU A 38 -15.19 13.87 14.17
C LEU A 38 -16.69 14.01 14.49
N PRO A 39 -17.48 14.82 13.75
CA PRO A 39 -18.94 14.86 13.97
C PRO A 39 -19.62 13.49 13.74
N MET A 40 -19.07 12.67 12.85
CA MET A 40 -19.59 11.32 12.58
C MET A 40 -19.34 10.34 13.74
N LEU A 41 -18.44 10.66 14.66
CA LEU A 41 -18.06 9.83 15.81
C LEU A 41 -18.79 10.24 17.11
N GLU A 42 -19.54 11.30 17.09
CA GLU A 42 -20.20 11.83 18.29
C GLU A 42 -21.16 10.80 18.90
N GLY A 43 -20.96 10.49 20.18
CA GLY A 43 -21.74 9.49 20.92
C GLY A 43 -21.46 8.03 20.56
N LYS A 44 -20.60 7.74 19.56
CA LYS A 44 -20.31 6.38 19.09
C LYS A 44 -19.16 5.72 19.83
N ARG A 45 -19.23 4.39 19.94
CA ARG A 45 -18.17 3.52 20.44
C ARG A 45 -17.28 3.14 19.25
N VAL A 46 -16.01 3.55 19.29
CA VAL A 46 -15.09 3.51 18.15
C VAL A 46 -14.04 2.42 18.30
N GLY A 47 -13.93 1.54 17.31
CA GLY A 47 -12.78 0.64 17.14
C GLY A 47 -11.80 1.22 16.13
N LEU A 48 -10.49 1.04 16.35
CA LEU A 48 -9.46 1.54 15.45
C LEU A 48 -8.70 0.38 14.80
N VAL A 49 -8.60 0.37 13.47
CA VAL A 49 -7.70 -0.52 12.72
C VAL A 49 -6.53 0.33 12.26
N VAL A 50 -5.43 0.28 13.01
CA VAL A 50 -4.29 1.20 12.91
C VAL A 50 -2.97 0.52 13.21
N ASN A 51 -1.89 1.12 12.72
CA ASN A 51 -0.52 0.81 13.11
C ASN A 51 0.28 2.12 13.33
N GLN A 52 1.61 2.06 13.40
CA GLN A 52 2.48 3.22 13.62
C GLN A 52 2.33 4.33 12.57
N THR A 53 1.78 4.03 11.39
CA THR A 53 1.58 5.03 10.32
C THR A 53 0.34 5.89 10.53
N ALA A 54 -0.55 5.48 11.44
CA ALA A 54 -1.74 6.24 11.79
C ALA A 54 -1.37 7.45 12.65
N VAL A 55 -0.90 8.49 12.00
CA VAL A 55 -0.47 9.75 12.63
C VAL A 55 -1.13 10.96 11.98
N VAL A 56 -1.22 12.02 12.76
CA VAL A 56 -1.67 13.34 12.32
C VAL A 56 -0.66 14.41 12.72
N THR A 57 -0.51 15.43 11.90
CA THR A 57 0.37 16.55 12.21
C THR A 57 -0.32 17.47 13.23
N ARG A 58 0.33 17.70 14.39
CA ARG A 58 -0.16 18.67 15.36
C ARG A 58 0.05 20.09 14.84
N PRO A 59 -1.01 20.92 14.73
CA PRO A 59 -0.87 22.24 14.08
C PRO A 59 0.07 23.22 14.80
N SER A 60 0.23 23.08 16.13
CA SER A 60 1.01 24.04 16.94
C SER A 60 2.52 23.97 16.70
N ASP A 61 3.08 22.81 16.34
CA ASP A 61 4.52 22.56 16.28
C ASP A 61 4.95 21.62 15.15
N GLY A 62 4.00 21.11 14.36
CA GLY A 62 4.28 20.20 13.26
C GLY A 62 4.67 18.77 13.67
N VAL A 63 4.57 18.43 14.95
CA VAL A 63 4.91 17.09 15.46
C VAL A 63 3.85 16.08 15.02
N LEU A 64 4.31 14.90 14.60
CA LEU A 64 3.44 13.76 14.29
C LEU A 64 2.97 13.11 15.60
N VAL A 65 1.65 13.04 15.77
CA VAL A 65 0.99 12.44 16.94
C VAL A 65 0.18 11.23 16.51
N PRO A 66 0.22 10.11 17.24
CA PRO A 66 -0.63 8.95 16.94
C PRO A 66 -2.11 9.32 16.88
N LEU A 67 -2.82 8.78 15.90
CA LEU A 67 -4.26 9.02 15.76
C LEU A 67 -5.06 8.59 17.00
N PRO A 68 -4.80 7.43 17.64
CA PRO A 68 -5.51 7.04 18.87
C PRO A 68 -5.36 8.07 19.99
N ASP A 69 -4.16 8.59 20.24
CA ASP A 69 -3.91 9.62 21.26
C ASP A 69 -4.68 10.91 20.93
N THR A 70 -4.69 11.29 19.65
CA THR A 70 -5.42 12.47 19.18
C THR A 70 -6.92 12.33 19.37
N LEU A 71 -7.50 11.19 19.01
CA LEU A 71 -8.96 10.94 19.17
C LEU A 71 -9.37 10.91 20.64
N LEU A 72 -8.59 10.26 21.50
CA LEU A 72 -8.82 10.24 22.96
C LEU A 72 -8.76 11.66 23.54
N SER A 73 -7.78 12.48 23.15
CA SER A 73 -7.65 13.87 23.60
C SER A 73 -8.83 14.76 23.16
N ARG A 74 -9.55 14.36 22.13
CA ARG A 74 -10.76 15.01 21.61
C ARG A 74 -12.05 14.45 22.22
N GLY A 75 -11.96 13.53 23.20
CA GLY A 75 -13.10 12.95 23.88
C GLY A 75 -13.83 11.85 23.09
N VAL A 76 -13.23 11.34 22.01
CA VAL A 76 -13.81 10.21 21.27
C VAL A 76 -13.76 8.94 22.12
N ASN A 77 -14.86 8.21 22.19
CA ASN A 77 -14.99 6.97 22.96
C ASN A 77 -14.32 5.79 22.23
N VAL A 78 -12.99 5.77 22.22
CA VAL A 78 -12.20 4.69 21.63
C VAL A 78 -12.22 3.47 22.55
N ARG A 79 -12.63 2.31 22.02
CA ARG A 79 -12.80 1.04 22.78
C ARG A 79 -11.63 0.09 22.65
N CYS A 80 -11.05 -0.02 21.45
CA CYS A 80 -9.96 -0.94 21.17
C CYS A 80 -9.15 -0.52 19.95
N ILE A 81 -7.97 -1.12 19.83
CA ILE A 81 -7.12 -1.10 18.64
C ILE A 81 -7.10 -2.50 18.03
N MET A 82 -7.19 -2.60 16.72
CA MET A 82 -6.99 -3.82 15.94
C MET A 82 -5.76 -3.61 15.06
N ALA A 83 -4.67 -4.32 15.33
CA ALA A 83 -3.37 -4.11 14.72
C ALA A 83 -3.11 -5.12 13.58
N PRO A 84 -2.67 -4.66 12.39
CA PRO A 84 -2.33 -5.53 11.27
C PRO A 84 -1.00 -6.26 11.49
N GLU A 85 -0.49 -6.92 10.45
CA GLU A 85 0.88 -7.44 10.40
C GLU A 85 1.89 -6.38 10.85
N HIS A 86 2.98 -6.77 11.46
CA HIS A 86 3.98 -5.95 12.16
C HIS A 86 3.50 -5.34 13.49
N GLY A 87 2.21 -5.46 13.84
CA GLY A 87 1.65 -4.97 15.10
C GLY A 87 1.41 -3.46 15.14
N TYR A 88 0.85 -3.01 16.25
CA TYR A 88 0.50 -1.59 16.43
C TYR A 88 1.72 -0.65 16.36
N LYS A 89 2.87 -1.07 16.89
CA LYS A 89 4.12 -0.27 16.85
C LYS A 89 4.94 -0.46 15.56
N GLY A 90 4.56 -1.39 14.69
CA GLY A 90 5.25 -1.65 13.42
C GLY A 90 6.64 -2.28 13.55
N THR A 91 6.99 -2.82 14.70
CA THR A 91 8.34 -3.31 15.00
C THR A 91 8.53 -4.82 14.87
N ALA A 92 7.44 -5.57 14.74
CA ALA A 92 7.51 -7.02 14.57
C ALA A 92 8.02 -7.39 13.17
N GLU A 93 8.78 -8.50 13.08
CA GLU A 93 9.24 -9.05 11.82
C GLU A 93 8.05 -9.52 10.96
N ALA A 94 8.24 -9.54 9.63
CA ALA A 94 7.25 -10.12 8.73
C ALA A 94 7.04 -11.61 9.08
N GLY A 95 5.76 -12.02 9.15
CA GLY A 95 5.41 -13.37 9.55
C GLY A 95 5.47 -13.66 11.05
N ALA A 96 5.93 -12.72 11.90
CA ALA A 96 5.99 -12.92 13.33
C ALA A 96 4.59 -13.03 13.96
N HIS A 97 4.46 -13.90 14.95
CA HIS A 97 3.22 -14.02 15.73
C HIS A 97 3.03 -12.77 16.60
N ILE A 98 1.89 -12.11 16.46
CA ILE A 98 1.51 -10.93 17.24
C ILE A 98 0.38 -11.30 18.17
N SER A 99 0.63 -11.25 19.49
CA SER A 99 -0.37 -11.53 20.50
C SER A 99 -1.25 -10.31 20.78
N ASN A 100 -2.45 -10.56 21.27
CA ASN A 100 -3.28 -9.50 21.87
C ASN A 100 -2.57 -8.90 23.09
N GLY A 101 -2.83 -7.63 23.38
CA GLY A 101 -2.18 -6.93 24.47
C GLY A 101 -2.94 -5.67 24.90
N LYS A 102 -2.22 -4.80 25.61
CA LYS A 102 -2.70 -3.44 25.94
C LYS A 102 -1.65 -2.43 25.52
N ASP A 103 -2.10 -1.32 24.99
CA ASP A 103 -1.23 -0.17 24.80
C ASP A 103 -0.96 0.51 26.14
N ILE A 104 0.32 0.68 26.48
CA ILE A 104 0.74 1.20 27.80
C ILE A 104 0.32 2.67 27.95
N SER A 105 0.35 3.44 26.86
CA SER A 105 0.08 4.89 26.90
C SER A 105 -1.41 5.20 27.07
N THR A 106 -2.26 4.45 26.40
CA THR A 106 -3.71 4.71 26.37
C THR A 106 -4.53 3.74 27.21
N GLY A 107 -3.96 2.61 27.60
CA GLY A 107 -4.65 1.52 28.27
C GLY A 107 -5.60 0.72 27.37
N LEU A 108 -5.69 1.05 26.07
CA LEU A 108 -6.58 0.38 25.13
C LEU A 108 -6.18 -1.07 24.90
N THR A 109 -7.17 -1.95 24.77
CA THR A 109 -6.94 -3.32 24.35
C THR A 109 -6.51 -3.35 22.89
N ILE A 110 -5.43 -4.10 22.57
CA ILE A 110 -4.93 -4.33 21.23
C ILE A 110 -5.28 -5.78 20.83
N TYR A 111 -6.04 -5.93 19.77
CA TYR A 111 -6.28 -7.21 19.11
C TYR A 111 -5.39 -7.36 17.88
N SER A 112 -4.83 -8.55 17.68
CA SER A 112 -4.00 -8.84 16.50
C SER A 112 -4.87 -9.34 15.34
N LEU A 113 -4.73 -8.69 14.17
CA LEU A 113 -5.29 -9.10 12.89
C LEU A 113 -4.25 -9.85 12.03
N TYR A 114 -3.30 -10.52 12.67
CA TYR A 114 -2.28 -11.31 11.98
C TYR A 114 -2.03 -12.67 12.63
N GLY A 115 -1.50 -13.60 11.85
CA GLY A 115 -1.27 -14.98 12.29
C GLY A 115 -2.56 -15.80 12.24
N ASN A 116 -3.04 -16.28 13.37
CA ASN A 116 -4.22 -17.13 13.45
C ASN A 116 -5.54 -16.40 13.22
N THR A 117 -5.58 -15.09 13.46
CA THR A 117 -6.77 -14.25 13.31
C THR A 117 -6.47 -13.13 12.34
N LYS A 118 -7.04 -13.18 11.14
CA LYS A 118 -6.88 -12.16 10.10
C LYS A 118 -8.11 -11.27 9.93
N LYS A 119 -9.27 -11.81 10.30
CA LYS A 119 -10.57 -11.13 10.27
C LYS A 119 -10.98 -10.78 11.70
N PRO A 120 -11.44 -9.54 11.98
CA PRO A 120 -11.98 -9.22 13.29
C PRO A 120 -13.04 -10.21 13.74
N LYS A 121 -12.96 -10.67 14.97
CA LYS A 121 -13.98 -11.56 15.53
C LYS A 121 -15.24 -10.79 15.89
N ALA A 122 -16.41 -11.43 15.76
CA ALA A 122 -17.69 -10.84 16.12
C ALA A 122 -17.71 -10.29 17.56
N GLU A 123 -17.10 -11.03 18.51
CA GLU A 123 -16.99 -10.64 19.92
C GLU A 123 -16.20 -9.34 20.15
N TRP A 124 -15.31 -8.95 19.22
CA TRP A 124 -14.56 -7.68 19.31
C TRP A 124 -15.35 -6.50 18.78
N LEU A 125 -16.37 -6.77 17.94
CA LEU A 125 -17.16 -5.76 17.23
C LEU A 125 -18.53 -5.51 17.88
N GLN A 126 -19.04 -6.42 18.74
CA GLN A 126 -20.37 -6.34 19.32
C GLN A 126 -20.65 -5.05 20.10
N ASP A 127 -19.61 -4.43 20.67
CA ASP A 127 -19.69 -3.19 21.42
C ASP A 127 -19.22 -1.96 20.63
N LEU A 128 -19.09 -2.08 19.30
CA LEU A 128 -18.67 -0.99 18.43
C LEU A 128 -19.85 -0.49 17.58
N ASP A 129 -19.92 0.81 17.40
CA ASP A 129 -20.84 1.46 16.48
C ASP A 129 -20.15 1.80 15.16
N VAL A 130 -18.81 2.06 15.21
CA VAL A 130 -18.01 2.43 14.06
C VAL A 130 -16.57 1.90 14.18
N ILE A 131 -16.01 1.50 13.04
CA ILE A 131 -14.59 1.18 12.90
C ILE A 131 -13.94 2.28 12.07
N ILE A 132 -12.81 2.81 12.53
CA ILE A 132 -11.91 3.65 11.74
C ILE A 132 -10.77 2.80 11.24
N PHE A 133 -10.53 2.82 9.93
CA PHE A 133 -9.36 2.22 9.29
C PHE A 133 -8.41 3.32 8.85
N ASP A 134 -7.18 3.33 9.39
CA ASP A 134 -6.13 4.29 9.05
C ASP A 134 -4.77 3.59 9.01
N ILE A 135 -4.35 3.15 7.83
CA ILE A 135 -3.08 2.44 7.61
C ILE A 135 -2.48 2.91 6.28
N GLN A 136 -1.17 3.19 6.25
CA GLN A 136 -0.45 3.53 5.03
C GLN A 136 -0.09 2.28 4.23
N ASP A 137 -0.50 2.22 2.98
CA ASP A 137 -0.11 1.21 2.00
C ASP A 137 1.08 1.67 1.14
N VAL A 138 1.66 0.73 0.36
CA VAL A 138 2.78 1.01 -0.55
C VAL A 138 2.45 0.72 -2.03
N GLY A 139 1.18 0.48 -2.35
CA GLY A 139 0.70 0.29 -3.72
C GLY A 139 0.96 -1.09 -4.33
N CYS A 140 1.33 -2.08 -3.52
CA CYS A 140 1.63 -3.45 -3.96
C CYS A 140 0.58 -4.43 -3.46
N ARG A 141 0.02 -5.26 -4.36
CA ARG A 141 -1.00 -6.27 -4.02
C ARG A 141 -0.58 -7.19 -2.88
N PHE A 142 0.68 -7.61 -2.83
CA PHE A 142 1.19 -8.52 -1.82
C PHE A 142 1.54 -7.84 -0.49
N TYR A 143 1.42 -6.51 -0.39
CA TYR A 143 1.52 -5.81 0.88
C TYR A 143 0.21 -5.99 1.65
N THR A 144 0.28 -6.64 2.80
CA THR A 144 -0.87 -7.31 3.43
C THR A 144 -1.95 -6.40 4.02
N TYR A 145 -1.72 -5.09 4.04
CA TYR A 145 -2.70 -4.14 4.59
C TYR A 145 -3.99 -4.04 3.76
N LEU A 146 -3.89 -4.26 2.44
CA LEU A 146 -5.07 -4.44 1.60
C LEU A 146 -5.91 -5.65 2.05
N SER A 147 -5.26 -6.78 2.35
CA SER A 147 -5.95 -7.98 2.83
C SER A 147 -6.55 -7.76 4.21
N THR A 148 -5.90 -6.98 5.07
CA THR A 148 -6.45 -6.55 6.35
C THR A 148 -7.72 -5.72 6.14
N LEU A 149 -7.69 -4.72 5.24
CA LEU A 149 -8.86 -3.91 4.89
C LEU A 149 -10.02 -4.78 4.39
N PHE A 150 -9.75 -5.72 3.48
CA PHE A 150 -10.75 -6.66 2.96
C PHE A 150 -11.46 -7.42 4.08
N TYR A 151 -10.73 -8.00 5.02
CA TYR A 151 -11.33 -8.74 6.13
C TYR A 151 -12.05 -7.85 7.14
N VAL A 152 -11.57 -6.62 7.35
CA VAL A 152 -12.27 -5.62 8.19
C VAL A 152 -13.60 -5.24 7.54
N MET A 153 -13.63 -4.98 6.24
CA MET A 153 -14.86 -4.68 5.49
C MET A 153 -15.87 -5.81 5.57
N GLN A 154 -15.41 -7.07 5.42
CA GLN A 154 -16.28 -8.24 5.61
C GLN A 154 -16.85 -8.32 7.02
N ALA A 155 -16.00 -8.17 8.05
CA ALA A 155 -16.44 -8.26 9.45
C ALA A 155 -17.39 -7.11 9.80
N ALA A 156 -17.12 -5.88 9.37
CA ALA A 156 -17.98 -4.73 9.57
C ALA A 156 -19.36 -4.93 8.94
N SER A 157 -19.39 -5.43 7.69
CA SER A 157 -20.63 -5.79 7.00
C SER A 157 -21.44 -6.85 7.76
N GLU A 158 -20.79 -7.94 8.18
CA GLU A 158 -21.44 -9.07 8.88
C GLU A 158 -21.97 -8.71 10.26
N GLN A 159 -21.35 -7.73 10.93
CA GLN A 159 -21.75 -7.28 12.27
C GLN A 159 -22.52 -5.96 12.24
N HIS A 160 -22.87 -5.43 11.05
CA HIS A 160 -23.59 -4.16 10.86
C HIS A 160 -22.90 -2.97 11.56
N VAL A 161 -21.57 -2.96 11.63
CA VAL A 161 -20.77 -1.87 12.15
C VAL A 161 -20.38 -0.94 11.01
N GLU A 162 -20.54 0.37 11.21
CA GLU A 162 -20.10 1.36 10.21
C GLU A 162 -18.57 1.33 10.04
N LEU A 163 -18.08 1.55 8.81
CA LEU A 163 -16.65 1.64 8.53
C LEU A 163 -16.30 3.01 7.96
N ILE A 164 -15.33 3.68 8.57
CA ILE A 164 -14.74 4.92 8.05
C ILE A 164 -13.29 4.62 7.67
N VAL A 165 -12.96 4.79 6.38
CA VAL A 165 -11.60 4.68 5.86
C VAL A 165 -10.99 6.08 5.76
N LEU A 166 -9.98 6.36 6.57
CA LEU A 166 -9.21 7.60 6.49
C LEU A 166 -8.08 7.38 5.46
N ASP A 167 -8.31 7.87 4.25
CA ASP A 167 -7.47 7.53 3.12
C ASP A 167 -6.08 8.21 3.17
N ARG A 168 -5.10 7.55 2.54
CA ARG A 168 -3.72 8.00 2.45
C ARG A 168 -3.20 7.87 1.03
N PRO A 169 -2.31 8.77 0.58
CA PRO A 169 -1.72 8.69 -0.76
C PRO A 169 -1.01 7.37 -1.00
N ASN A 170 -1.07 6.89 -2.24
CA ASN A 170 -0.26 5.76 -2.67
C ASN A 170 1.11 6.25 -3.17
N PRO A 171 2.24 5.89 -2.52
CA PRO A 171 3.57 6.33 -2.93
C PRO A 171 4.03 5.66 -4.24
N LYS A 172 3.42 4.55 -4.65
CA LYS A 172 3.72 3.81 -5.88
C LYS A 172 2.50 3.81 -6.81
N ASP A 173 2.15 4.99 -7.29
CA ASP A 173 0.96 5.23 -8.11
C ASP A 173 1.16 4.81 -9.58
N VAL A 174 1.36 3.50 -9.78
CA VAL A 174 1.54 2.87 -11.09
C VAL A 174 0.70 1.62 -11.18
N VAL A 175 0.10 1.35 -12.36
CA VAL A 175 -0.60 0.09 -12.66
C VAL A 175 0.31 -0.77 -13.53
N ASP A 176 0.88 -1.85 -12.95
CA ASP A 176 1.83 -2.72 -13.65
C ASP A 176 1.94 -4.13 -13.03
N GLY A 177 2.51 -5.06 -13.80
CA GLY A 177 2.75 -6.43 -13.39
C GLY A 177 1.54 -7.36 -13.51
N PRO A 178 1.71 -8.66 -13.22
CA PRO A 178 0.66 -9.67 -13.42
C PRO A 178 -0.54 -9.47 -12.47
N THR A 179 -1.74 -9.67 -13.00
CA THR A 179 -2.99 -9.67 -12.23
C THR A 179 -3.16 -10.98 -11.47
N LEU A 180 -3.77 -10.93 -10.29
CA LEU A 180 -4.05 -12.13 -9.49
C LEU A 180 -5.09 -13.01 -10.17
N ASP A 181 -4.72 -14.26 -10.43
CA ASP A 181 -5.64 -15.36 -10.65
C ASP A 181 -6.16 -15.82 -9.28
N MET A 182 -7.48 -15.81 -9.08
CA MET A 182 -8.10 -16.11 -7.79
C MET A 182 -7.81 -17.53 -7.28
N ARG A 183 -7.36 -18.45 -8.13
CA ARG A 183 -6.85 -19.78 -7.72
C ARG A 183 -5.61 -19.69 -6.80
N PHE A 184 -4.86 -18.58 -6.91
CA PHE A 184 -3.69 -18.30 -6.08
C PHE A 184 -3.99 -17.32 -4.93
N SER A 185 -5.28 -17.05 -4.69
CA SER A 185 -5.69 -16.13 -3.62
C SER A 185 -5.16 -16.55 -2.25
N SER A 186 -4.58 -15.60 -1.55
CA SER A 186 -3.98 -15.78 -0.22
C SER A 186 -3.96 -14.45 0.53
N PHE A 187 -3.34 -14.40 1.71
CA PHE A 187 -3.18 -13.15 2.44
C PHE A 187 -2.23 -12.14 1.75
N VAL A 188 -1.36 -12.59 0.85
CA VAL A 188 -0.51 -11.74 0.00
C VAL A 188 -1.14 -11.42 -1.37
N GLY A 189 -2.44 -11.68 -1.54
CA GLY A 189 -3.20 -11.38 -2.76
C GLY A 189 -4.62 -11.87 -2.62
N ILE A 190 -5.56 -10.97 -2.34
CA ILE A 190 -6.92 -11.35 -1.92
C ILE A 190 -7.99 -10.99 -2.94
N ILE A 191 -7.73 -10.03 -3.83
CA ILE A 191 -8.64 -9.55 -4.87
C ILE A 191 -7.95 -9.54 -6.25
N PRO A 192 -8.69 -9.65 -7.36
CA PRO A 192 -8.14 -9.82 -8.71
C PRO A 192 -7.61 -8.50 -9.30
N ILE A 193 -6.49 -8.01 -8.76
CA ILE A 193 -5.84 -6.77 -9.19
C ILE A 193 -4.39 -7.01 -9.63
N PRO A 194 -3.78 -6.10 -10.41
CA PRO A 194 -2.36 -6.16 -10.77
C PRO A 194 -1.44 -6.12 -9.55
N LEU A 195 -0.20 -6.56 -9.72
CA LEU A 195 0.85 -6.51 -8.69
C LEU A 195 1.05 -5.09 -8.15
N LEU A 196 1.16 -4.10 -9.04
CA LEU A 196 1.06 -2.67 -8.74
C LEU A 196 -0.32 -2.18 -9.17
N HIS A 197 -1.11 -1.70 -8.24
CA HIS A 197 -2.52 -1.38 -8.51
C HIS A 197 -2.79 0.11 -8.73
N GLY A 198 -1.87 1.00 -8.35
CA GLY A 198 -1.99 2.44 -8.56
C GLY A 198 -3.21 3.10 -7.89
N CYS A 199 -3.85 2.46 -6.93
CA CYS A 199 -5.00 2.98 -6.19
C CYS A 199 -4.60 3.27 -4.75
N THR A 200 -5.34 4.14 -4.07
CA THR A 200 -5.30 4.23 -2.60
C THR A 200 -6.11 3.09 -1.98
N LEU A 201 -5.98 2.88 -0.66
CA LEU A 201 -6.83 1.90 0.04
C LEU A 201 -8.30 2.32 0.04
N GLY A 202 -8.59 3.62 0.10
CA GLY A 202 -9.95 4.15 -0.02
C GLY A 202 -10.58 3.85 -1.39
N GLU A 203 -9.82 4.00 -2.47
CA GLU A 203 -10.26 3.63 -3.81
C GLU A 203 -10.47 2.11 -3.96
N LEU A 204 -9.56 1.29 -3.39
CA LEU A 204 -9.75 -0.16 -3.41
C LEU A 204 -10.95 -0.60 -2.57
N ALA A 205 -11.23 0.05 -1.43
CA ALA A 205 -12.45 -0.19 -0.66
C ALA A 205 -13.70 0.06 -1.51
N ARG A 206 -13.74 1.18 -2.23
CA ARG A 206 -14.83 1.52 -3.15
C ARG A 206 -14.97 0.49 -4.27
N ILE A 207 -13.87 0.11 -4.92
CA ILE A 207 -13.87 -0.90 -5.99
C ILE A 207 -14.40 -2.25 -5.48
N MET A 208 -13.96 -2.68 -4.28
CA MET A 208 -14.41 -3.93 -3.68
C MET A 208 -15.92 -3.99 -3.43
N VAL A 209 -16.52 -2.88 -3.03
CA VAL A 209 -17.98 -2.78 -2.82
C VAL A 209 -18.71 -2.73 -4.15
N GLU A 210 -18.30 -1.86 -5.06
CA GLU A 210 -18.96 -1.61 -6.35
C GLU A 210 -18.91 -2.83 -7.30
N LEU A 211 -17.89 -3.68 -7.16
CA LEU A 211 -17.72 -4.91 -7.96
C LEU A 211 -18.08 -6.18 -7.18
N ASP A 212 -18.71 -6.04 -5.99
CA ASP A 212 -19.12 -7.17 -5.15
C ASP A 212 -18.00 -8.15 -4.77
N TRP A 213 -16.74 -7.72 -4.77
CA TRP A 213 -15.62 -8.60 -4.47
C TRP A 213 -15.58 -9.10 -3.02
N LEU A 214 -16.31 -8.45 -2.12
CA LEU A 214 -16.44 -8.91 -0.73
C LEU A 214 -17.24 -10.21 -0.60
N LYS A 215 -18.06 -10.58 -1.62
CA LYS A 215 -18.92 -11.76 -1.61
C LYS A 215 -18.17 -13.07 -1.82
N GLU A 216 -17.09 -13.07 -2.59
CA GLU A 216 -16.41 -14.30 -3.05
C GLU A 216 -15.90 -15.22 -1.93
N LYS A 217 -15.78 -14.72 -0.70
CA LYS A 217 -15.31 -15.50 0.47
C LYS A 217 -16.34 -15.59 1.59
N ARG A 218 -17.61 -15.29 1.32
CA ARG A 218 -18.72 -15.43 2.28
C ARG A 218 -19.29 -16.84 2.25
N GLN A 219 -19.89 -17.26 3.37
CA GLN A 219 -20.64 -18.52 3.42
C GLN A 219 -21.95 -18.36 2.61
N PRO A 220 -22.28 -19.31 1.71
CA PRO A 220 -23.54 -19.28 0.96
C PRO A 220 -24.76 -19.29 1.90
N GLY A 221 -25.81 -18.53 1.57
CA GLY A 221 -27.11 -18.60 2.20
C GLY A 221 -27.38 -17.68 3.39
N LYS A 222 -26.49 -16.73 3.69
CA LYS A 222 -26.80 -15.60 4.58
C LYS A 222 -27.27 -14.39 3.77
N ASP A 223 -28.26 -13.67 4.30
CA ASP A 223 -28.69 -12.37 3.77
C ASP A 223 -27.47 -11.49 3.55
N GLU A 224 -27.47 -10.73 2.45
CA GLU A 224 -26.37 -9.85 2.08
C GLU A 224 -26.41 -8.58 2.95
N PRO A 225 -25.66 -8.51 4.08
CA PRO A 225 -25.61 -7.28 4.83
C PRO A 225 -24.86 -6.25 3.98
N GLN A 226 -25.49 -5.14 3.71
CA GLN A 226 -24.87 -4.02 3.01
C GLN A 226 -23.85 -3.36 3.95
N LEU A 227 -22.61 -3.21 3.50
CA LEU A 227 -21.60 -2.48 4.25
C LEU A 227 -21.93 -0.98 4.22
N ASN A 228 -22.16 -0.40 5.40
CA ASN A 228 -22.19 1.05 5.57
C ASN A 228 -20.74 1.54 5.70
N PHE A 229 -20.20 2.21 4.66
CA PHE A 229 -18.85 2.72 4.72
C PHE A 229 -18.71 4.11 4.10
N THR A 230 -17.72 4.86 4.61
CA THR A 230 -17.36 6.19 4.14
C THR A 230 -15.85 6.27 3.95
N VAL A 231 -15.39 6.84 2.85
CA VAL A 231 -13.99 7.20 2.65
C VAL A 231 -13.81 8.69 2.92
N ILE A 232 -12.90 9.03 3.82
CA ILE A 232 -12.47 10.42 4.03
C ILE A 232 -11.22 10.62 3.17
N PRO A 233 -11.32 11.35 2.06
CA PRO A 233 -10.24 11.46 1.08
C PRO A 233 -9.12 12.37 1.57
N CYS A 234 -7.95 12.22 0.94
CA CYS A 234 -6.86 13.19 1.06
C CYS A 234 -7.24 14.50 0.34
N ALA A 235 -6.85 15.63 0.90
CA ALA A 235 -6.92 16.91 0.20
C ALA A 235 -5.54 17.29 -0.34
N GLY A 236 -5.52 17.99 -1.49
CA GLY A 236 -4.27 18.47 -2.10
C GLY A 236 -3.40 17.39 -2.74
N TRP A 237 -3.91 16.16 -2.91
CA TRP A 237 -3.22 15.07 -3.59
C TRP A 237 -3.98 14.65 -4.86
N LYS A 238 -3.24 14.23 -5.89
CA LYS A 238 -3.76 13.66 -7.13
C LYS A 238 -2.87 12.51 -7.60
N HIS A 239 -3.41 11.64 -8.43
CA HIS A 239 -2.62 10.57 -9.05
C HIS A 239 -1.44 11.12 -9.84
N GLY A 240 -0.30 10.40 -9.81
CA GLY A 240 0.95 10.83 -10.41
C GLY A 240 1.78 11.82 -9.57
N GLN A 241 1.22 12.38 -8.50
CA GLN A 241 1.97 13.26 -7.60
C GLN A 241 2.91 12.45 -6.70
N PRO A 242 4.22 12.75 -6.69
CA PRO A 242 5.15 12.12 -5.75
C PRO A 242 4.73 12.33 -4.30
N TYR A 243 4.87 11.28 -3.49
CA TYR A 243 4.56 11.35 -2.07
C TYR A 243 5.54 10.50 -1.26
N SER A 244 6.33 11.17 -0.41
CA SER A 244 7.21 10.52 0.55
C SER A 244 6.48 10.24 1.84
N LEU A 245 6.62 9.02 2.36
CA LEU A 245 5.93 8.63 3.59
C LEU A 245 6.60 9.25 4.81
N PRO A 246 5.84 9.90 5.69
CA PRO A 246 6.40 10.52 6.91
C PRO A 246 6.90 9.47 7.91
N ILE A 247 6.39 8.24 7.83
CA ILE A 247 6.78 7.11 8.67
C ILE A 247 6.85 5.85 7.80
N GLY A 248 7.92 5.06 7.94
CA GLY A 248 8.06 3.77 7.28
C GLY A 248 6.89 2.83 7.64
N PRO A 249 6.22 2.24 6.63
CA PRO A 249 5.03 1.45 6.86
C PRO A 249 5.31 0.09 7.52
N SER A 250 6.55 -0.38 7.48
CA SER A 250 7.00 -1.57 8.20
C SER A 250 8.50 -1.51 8.48
N LYS A 251 8.99 -2.39 9.34
CA LYS A 251 10.41 -2.49 9.72
C LYS A 251 11.36 -2.61 8.50
N ASN A 252 10.90 -3.24 7.41
CA ASN A 252 11.71 -3.50 6.24
C ASN A 252 11.50 -2.48 5.09
N LEU A 253 10.64 -1.47 5.26
CA LEU A 253 10.39 -0.42 4.27
C LEU A 253 10.45 0.95 4.96
N GLN A 254 11.68 1.42 5.27
CA GLN A 254 11.91 2.61 6.08
C GLN A 254 12.19 3.87 5.28
N ASN A 255 12.43 3.76 3.97
CA ASN A 255 12.75 4.88 3.10
C ASN A 255 12.11 4.74 1.72
N ASP A 256 12.02 5.84 0.99
CA ASP A 256 11.38 5.91 -0.33
C ASP A 256 12.08 4.99 -1.36
N HIS A 257 13.39 4.79 -1.24
CA HIS A 257 14.14 3.97 -2.18
C HIS A 257 13.80 2.49 -2.02
N ALA A 258 13.78 1.99 -0.78
CA ALA A 258 13.34 0.62 -0.47
C ALA A 258 11.89 0.38 -0.92
N ILE A 259 10.98 1.35 -0.66
CA ILE A 259 9.58 1.30 -1.11
C ILE A 259 9.50 1.25 -2.64
N ALA A 260 10.34 2.02 -3.35
CA ALA A 260 10.34 2.04 -4.80
C ALA A 260 10.87 0.75 -5.43
N LEU A 261 11.85 0.07 -4.79
CA LEU A 261 12.42 -1.21 -5.22
C LEU A 261 11.56 -2.42 -4.84
N TYR A 262 10.82 -2.31 -3.73
CA TYR A 262 10.05 -3.42 -3.14
C TYR A 262 9.18 -4.20 -4.14
N PRO A 263 8.41 -3.58 -5.05
CA PRO A 263 7.61 -4.32 -6.03
C PRO A 263 8.42 -5.28 -6.87
N SER A 264 9.64 -4.87 -7.24
CA SER A 264 10.53 -5.62 -8.13
C SER A 264 11.46 -6.60 -7.41
N LEU A 265 11.51 -6.57 -6.08
CA LEU A 265 12.38 -7.46 -5.29
C LEU A 265 11.61 -8.49 -4.45
N CYS A 266 10.35 -8.20 -4.12
CA CYS A 266 9.58 -9.01 -3.18
C CYS A 266 9.41 -10.48 -3.63
N LEU A 267 9.36 -10.77 -4.93
CA LEU A 267 9.20 -12.15 -5.41
C LEU A 267 10.41 -13.04 -5.10
N PHE A 268 11.60 -12.45 -4.85
CA PHE A 268 12.74 -13.21 -4.34
C PHE A 268 12.47 -13.89 -2.99
N GLU A 269 11.48 -13.44 -2.23
CA GLU A 269 11.04 -14.11 -1.01
C GLU A 269 10.46 -15.53 -1.27
N GLY A 270 10.15 -15.85 -2.52
CA GLY A 270 9.89 -17.23 -2.99
C GLY A 270 11.14 -18.07 -3.22
N SER A 271 12.32 -17.62 -2.73
CA SER A 271 13.61 -18.27 -2.91
C SER A 271 14.49 -18.12 -1.68
N GLU A 272 15.74 -18.58 -1.77
CA GLU A 272 16.79 -18.34 -0.77
C GLU A 272 17.65 -17.09 -1.06
N VAL A 273 17.29 -16.33 -2.10
CA VAL A 273 18.02 -15.11 -2.47
C VAL A 273 17.71 -14.02 -1.44
N SER A 274 18.76 -13.53 -0.79
CA SER A 274 18.61 -12.43 0.18
C SER A 274 18.12 -11.16 -0.52
N VAL A 275 17.16 -10.49 0.10
CA VAL A 275 16.72 -9.12 -0.25
C VAL A 275 17.10 -8.12 0.84
N GLY A 276 18.13 -8.43 1.63
CA GLY A 276 18.65 -7.55 2.67
C GLY A 276 17.86 -7.55 3.98
N ARG A 277 16.85 -8.41 4.15
CA ARG A 277 16.15 -8.53 5.45
C ARG A 277 17.13 -8.89 6.57
N GLY A 278 16.98 -8.27 7.72
CA GLY A 278 17.90 -8.44 8.86
C GLY A 278 19.18 -7.60 8.77
N THR A 279 19.32 -6.77 7.73
CA THR A 279 20.40 -5.76 7.60
C THR A 279 19.82 -4.34 7.70
N ASP A 280 20.68 -3.33 7.62
CA ASP A 280 20.28 -1.92 7.60
C ASP A 280 19.68 -1.48 6.23
N HIS A 281 19.68 -2.37 5.23
CA HIS A 281 19.28 -2.08 3.85
C HIS A 281 18.30 -3.11 3.26
N PRO A 282 17.17 -3.40 3.93
CA PRO A 282 16.18 -4.33 3.42
C PRO A 282 15.53 -3.77 2.15
N PHE A 283 15.38 -4.64 1.13
CA PHE A 283 14.87 -4.30 -0.21
C PHE A 283 15.70 -3.25 -0.98
N GLU A 284 16.96 -3.05 -0.60
CA GLU A 284 17.93 -2.25 -1.36
C GLU A 284 19.07 -3.10 -1.90
N MET A 285 18.89 -4.43 -1.93
CA MET A 285 19.83 -5.41 -2.50
C MET A 285 19.11 -6.71 -2.89
N PHE A 286 19.74 -7.52 -3.75
CA PHE A 286 19.37 -8.91 -3.99
C PHE A 286 20.61 -9.78 -4.16
N GLY A 287 20.67 -10.93 -3.48
CA GLY A 287 21.88 -11.73 -3.41
C GLY A 287 23.08 -10.90 -2.94
N LYS A 288 24.09 -10.74 -3.82
CA LYS A 288 25.29 -9.90 -3.59
C LYS A 288 25.21 -8.50 -4.19
N HIS A 289 24.14 -8.18 -4.93
CA HIS A 289 24.00 -6.93 -5.67
C HIS A 289 23.44 -5.84 -4.76
N ASP A 290 24.19 -4.74 -4.62
CA ASP A 290 23.80 -3.53 -3.87
C ASP A 290 23.12 -2.56 -4.82
N LEU A 291 21.87 -2.18 -4.51
CA LEU A 291 21.04 -1.30 -5.32
C LEU A 291 20.90 0.12 -4.76
N ARG A 292 21.56 0.44 -3.65
CA ARG A 292 21.41 1.73 -2.96
C ARG A 292 21.71 2.96 -3.81
N LYS A 293 22.53 2.78 -4.87
CA LYS A 293 22.90 3.85 -5.81
C LYS A 293 22.21 3.74 -7.17
N GLU A 294 21.38 2.72 -7.36
CA GLU A 294 20.66 2.54 -8.62
C GLU A 294 19.33 3.30 -8.59
N GLU A 295 18.93 3.81 -9.75
CA GLU A 295 17.59 4.37 -9.90
C GLU A 295 16.56 3.24 -9.83
N ALA A 296 15.57 3.39 -8.94
CA ALA A 296 14.51 2.43 -8.78
C ALA A 296 13.56 2.45 -10.00
N PRO A 297 13.07 1.28 -10.46
CA PRO A 297 12.12 1.22 -11.57
C PRO A 297 10.82 1.98 -11.25
N LYS A 298 10.27 2.66 -12.25
CA LYS A 298 8.95 3.31 -12.12
C LYS A 298 7.85 2.28 -11.88
N GLY A 299 7.87 1.15 -12.61
CA GLY A 299 6.93 0.04 -12.50
C GLY A 299 7.55 -1.21 -11.89
N PHE A 300 6.91 -2.36 -12.14
CA PHE A 300 7.45 -3.68 -11.81
C PHE A 300 8.51 -4.08 -12.83
N SER A 301 9.72 -4.37 -12.40
CA SER A 301 10.82 -4.76 -13.28
C SER A 301 11.21 -6.22 -13.09
N LEU A 302 11.34 -6.94 -14.20
CA LEU A 302 11.82 -8.32 -14.24
C LEU A 302 13.34 -8.39 -14.32
N ARG A 303 14.05 -7.27 -14.54
CA ARG A 303 15.51 -7.24 -14.77
C ARG A 303 16.30 -7.96 -13.69
N TYR A 304 15.91 -7.84 -12.43
CA TYR A 304 16.62 -8.44 -11.29
C TYR A 304 16.52 -9.97 -11.29
N TYR A 305 15.35 -10.52 -11.62
CA TYR A 305 15.13 -11.97 -11.72
C TYR A 305 15.87 -12.57 -12.92
N LEU A 306 15.81 -11.91 -14.07
CA LEU A 306 16.50 -12.32 -15.28
C LEU A 306 18.02 -12.22 -15.13
N GLN A 307 18.52 -11.15 -14.47
CA GLN A 307 19.94 -11.00 -14.14
C GLN A 307 20.40 -12.12 -13.22
N TYR A 308 19.68 -12.37 -12.12
CA TYR A 308 20.05 -13.43 -11.18
C TYR A 308 20.06 -14.80 -11.84
N GLN A 309 19.07 -15.08 -12.69
CA GLN A 309 18.98 -16.34 -13.45
C GLN A 309 20.14 -16.49 -14.46
N LYS A 310 20.54 -15.41 -15.13
CA LYS A 310 21.69 -15.42 -16.06
C LYS A 310 23.00 -15.72 -15.34
N GLU A 311 23.17 -15.21 -14.13
CA GLU A 311 24.40 -15.38 -13.35
C GLU A 311 24.47 -16.73 -12.63
N ASN A 312 23.35 -17.29 -12.18
CA ASN A 312 23.28 -18.44 -11.28
C ASN A 312 22.56 -19.65 -11.88
N GLY A 313 22.01 -19.54 -13.08
CA GLY A 313 21.22 -20.59 -13.72
C GLY A 313 19.78 -20.66 -13.19
N TRP A 314 19.01 -21.57 -13.76
CA TRP A 314 17.64 -21.88 -13.29
C TRP A 314 17.70 -22.72 -12.00
N GLY A 315 16.64 -22.64 -11.18
CA GLY A 315 16.50 -23.42 -9.95
C GLY A 315 16.55 -22.57 -8.67
N TRP A 316 16.75 -21.27 -8.81
CA TRP A 316 16.83 -20.33 -7.69
C TRP A 316 15.47 -20.13 -6.97
N ILE A 317 14.33 -20.43 -7.61
CA ILE A 317 12.99 -20.37 -6.97
C ILE A 317 12.77 -21.65 -6.18
N SER A 318 13.18 -21.66 -4.91
CA SER A 318 13.07 -22.83 -4.03
C SER A 318 11.71 -23.03 -3.42
N ARG A 319 10.88 -21.97 -3.32
CA ARG A 319 9.53 -21.96 -2.75
C ARG A 319 8.48 -21.55 -3.80
N ALA A 320 8.37 -22.36 -4.87
CA ALA A 320 7.54 -22.06 -6.03
C ALA A 320 6.07 -21.75 -5.67
N LYS A 321 5.48 -22.41 -4.68
CA LYS A 321 4.12 -22.09 -4.20
C LYS A 321 4.01 -20.66 -3.69
N PHE A 322 4.96 -20.21 -2.89
CA PHE A 322 4.95 -18.85 -2.35
C PHE A 322 5.29 -17.82 -3.43
N PHE A 323 6.25 -18.12 -4.31
CA PHE A 323 6.53 -17.29 -5.48
C PHE A 323 5.26 -17.05 -6.32
N ASN A 324 4.50 -18.11 -6.60
CA ASN A 324 3.27 -18.02 -7.39
C ASN A 324 2.17 -17.23 -6.67
N GLN A 325 2.09 -17.32 -5.34
CA GLN A 325 1.16 -16.48 -4.55
C GLN A 325 1.53 -14.99 -4.63
N LEU A 326 2.81 -14.65 -4.53
CA LEU A 326 3.30 -13.27 -4.70
C LEU A 326 3.10 -12.78 -6.14
N ALA A 327 3.45 -13.58 -7.14
CA ALA A 327 3.25 -13.26 -8.55
C ALA A 327 1.77 -13.18 -8.94
N GLY A 328 0.89 -13.91 -8.21
CA GLY A 328 -0.54 -13.96 -8.45
C GLY A 328 -0.97 -15.07 -9.41
N SER A 329 -0.04 -15.83 -9.96
CA SER A 329 -0.28 -17.02 -10.80
C SER A 329 1.02 -17.84 -10.93
N ASP A 330 0.93 -19.03 -11.52
CA ASP A 330 2.09 -19.84 -11.90
C ASP A 330 2.69 -19.42 -13.26
N GLN A 331 2.04 -18.50 -13.96
CA GLN A 331 2.44 -18.09 -15.30
C GLN A 331 3.87 -17.51 -15.32
N LEU A 332 4.17 -16.56 -14.42
CA LEU A 332 5.50 -15.94 -14.37
C LEU A 332 6.60 -16.96 -14.05
N TYR A 333 6.35 -17.91 -13.15
CA TYR A 333 7.27 -19.01 -12.86
C TYR A 333 7.57 -19.82 -14.12
N ASN A 334 6.54 -20.21 -14.87
CA ASN A 334 6.68 -21.02 -16.09
C ASN A 334 7.38 -20.23 -17.21
N GLN A 335 7.14 -18.93 -17.33
CA GLN A 335 7.78 -18.05 -18.32
C GLN A 335 9.29 -17.87 -18.03
N LEU A 336 9.67 -17.63 -16.77
CA LEU A 336 11.06 -17.57 -16.36
C LEU A 336 11.78 -18.91 -16.60
N LYS A 337 11.11 -20.03 -16.29
CA LYS A 337 11.62 -21.38 -16.55
C LYS A 337 11.84 -21.65 -18.05
N ALA A 338 10.96 -21.14 -18.90
CA ALA A 338 11.06 -21.24 -20.35
C ALA A 338 12.11 -20.31 -20.97
N GLY A 339 12.77 -19.45 -20.16
CA GLY A 339 13.79 -18.51 -20.65
C GLY A 339 13.23 -17.33 -21.44
N MET A 340 11.95 -16.97 -21.24
CA MET A 340 11.35 -15.80 -21.90
C MET A 340 12.03 -14.51 -21.42
N ASN A 341 12.18 -13.54 -22.33
CA ASN A 341 12.71 -12.22 -21.98
C ASN A 341 11.61 -11.31 -21.37
N GLU A 342 12.03 -10.16 -20.83
CA GLU A 342 11.11 -9.22 -20.15
C GLU A 342 9.99 -8.75 -21.07
N GLU A 343 10.27 -8.43 -22.34
CA GLU A 343 9.27 -7.95 -23.29
C GLU A 343 8.19 -9.01 -23.57
N GLN A 344 8.59 -10.25 -23.81
CA GLN A 344 7.68 -11.38 -24.01
C GLN A 344 6.79 -11.63 -22.79
N ILE A 345 7.38 -11.58 -21.59
CA ILE A 345 6.64 -11.76 -20.35
C ILE A 345 5.66 -10.63 -20.15
N ARG A 346 6.10 -9.38 -20.29
CA ARG A 346 5.25 -8.19 -20.09
C ARG A 346 4.08 -8.12 -21.07
N ALA A 347 4.23 -8.62 -22.28
CA ALA A 347 3.16 -8.68 -23.28
C ALA A 347 1.97 -9.52 -22.78
N THR A 348 2.18 -10.52 -21.93
CA THR A 348 1.13 -11.47 -21.51
C THR A 348 0.09 -10.88 -20.56
N TRP A 349 0.41 -9.81 -19.84
CA TRP A 349 -0.53 -9.19 -18.89
C TRP A 349 -1.12 -7.84 -19.33
N GLN A 350 -0.78 -7.34 -20.55
CA GLN A 350 -1.21 -6.01 -20.99
C GLN A 350 -2.75 -5.88 -21.05
N LYS A 351 -3.44 -6.90 -21.54
CA LYS A 351 -4.91 -6.91 -21.60
C LYS A 351 -5.56 -6.77 -20.21
N ASP A 352 -5.01 -7.45 -19.22
CA ASP A 352 -5.51 -7.40 -17.84
C ASP A 352 -5.23 -6.02 -17.22
N LEU A 353 -4.06 -5.42 -17.53
CA LEU A 353 -3.74 -4.07 -17.08
C LEU A 353 -4.67 -3.02 -17.71
N GLU A 354 -5.00 -3.14 -18.99
CA GLU A 354 -5.95 -2.25 -19.67
C GLU A 354 -7.34 -2.35 -19.03
N HIS A 355 -7.80 -3.56 -18.76
CA HIS A 355 -9.06 -3.79 -18.06
C HIS A 355 -9.06 -3.15 -16.67
N PHE A 356 -8.00 -3.37 -15.89
CA PHE A 356 -7.92 -2.80 -14.54
C PHE A 356 -7.78 -1.26 -14.56
N ARG A 357 -7.05 -0.68 -15.52
CA ARG A 357 -6.99 0.78 -15.70
C ARG A 357 -8.36 1.39 -15.97
N ALA A 358 -9.23 0.69 -16.71
CA ALA A 358 -10.61 1.14 -16.93
C ALA A 358 -11.43 1.11 -15.62
N ILE A 359 -11.29 0.05 -14.81
CA ILE A 359 -11.91 -0.06 -13.47
C ILE A 359 -11.40 1.08 -12.58
N ARG A 360 -10.09 1.25 -12.47
CA ARG A 360 -9.46 2.33 -11.69
C ARG A 360 -10.01 3.70 -12.08
N LYS A 361 -10.06 4.00 -13.38
CA LYS A 361 -10.58 5.28 -13.88
C LYS A 361 -12.04 5.51 -13.51
N LYS A 362 -12.87 4.45 -13.58
CA LYS A 362 -14.31 4.53 -13.26
C LYS A 362 -14.55 4.84 -11.77
N PHE A 363 -13.72 4.30 -10.88
CA PHE A 363 -13.95 4.35 -9.43
C PHE A 363 -12.95 5.23 -8.69
N ALA A 364 -12.08 5.95 -9.38
CA ALA A 364 -11.13 6.88 -8.78
C ALA A 364 -11.83 7.93 -7.91
N ILE A 365 -11.21 8.24 -6.78
CA ILE A 365 -11.60 9.32 -5.89
C ILE A 365 -10.81 10.59 -6.24
N TYR A 366 -9.58 10.41 -6.71
CA TYR A 366 -8.66 11.48 -7.03
C TYR A 366 -8.52 11.65 -8.55
N PRO A 367 -8.21 12.88 -9.03
CA PRO A 367 -7.97 13.12 -10.44
C PRO A 367 -6.85 12.21 -10.99
N ILE A 368 -7.10 11.57 -12.14
CA ILE A 368 -6.11 10.84 -12.94
C ILE A 368 -5.81 11.71 -14.16
N GLU A 369 -4.54 12.09 -14.35
CA GLU A 369 -4.09 12.84 -15.54
C GLU A 369 -3.94 11.94 -16.79
#